data_012124c45bd28ed1561043382bdd0986
#
_entry.id   012124c45bd28ed1561043382bdd0986
#
_cell.length_a   1.000
_cell.length_b   1.000
_cell.length_c   1.000
_cell.angle_alpha   90.00
_cell.angle_beta   90.00
_cell.angle_gamma   90.00
#
_symmetry.space_group_name_H-M   'P 1'
#
loop_
_entity.id
_entity.type
_entity.pdbx_description
1 polymer ?
#
loop_
_entity_poly.entity_id
_entity_poly.type
_entity_poly.pdbx_seq_one_letter_code
_entity_poly.pdbx_strand_id
1 'polypeptide(L)'
;MSPRERRTIFQKIYHCAIRSNIRFKQFYFDKKEFSNTFELRARIAKEISFFLKDKYNEITSFDKLILYYDNGQKEINNILNTVFATELSSHETRLAFQKDYRLSQVADMICTLKLLEIRANNHSLTRSEKLIFGNRRTIIKDFVKPIKKLEWK
;
A
#
# COMPACT_ATOMS: atom_id res chain seq x y z
N MET A 1 -21.04 8.98 -7.50
CA MET A 1 -20.88 7.49 -7.43
C MET A 1 -21.58 6.98 -6.18
N SER A 2 -22.51 6.05 -6.33
CA SER A 2 -23.26 5.43 -5.24
C SER A 2 -22.40 4.47 -4.41
N PRO A 3 -22.78 4.15 -3.16
CA PRO A 3 -22.08 3.13 -2.37
C PRO A 3 -21.98 1.77 -3.06
N ARG A 4 -23.01 1.39 -3.83
CA ARG A 4 -23.02 0.14 -4.60
C ARG A 4 -22.00 0.13 -5.73
N GLU A 5 -21.86 1.22 -6.45
CA GLU A 5 -20.84 1.36 -7.51
C GLU A 5 -19.43 1.32 -6.94
N ARG A 6 -19.20 2.03 -5.83
CA ARG A 6 -17.90 2.02 -5.13
C ARG A 6 -17.53 0.60 -4.68
N ARG A 7 -18.47 -0.12 -4.10
CA ARG A 7 -18.27 -1.53 -3.70
C ARG A 7 -17.92 -2.40 -4.91
N THR A 8 -18.62 -2.24 -6.02
CA THR A 8 -18.38 -3.02 -7.23
C THR A 8 -16.99 -2.77 -7.80
N ILE A 9 -16.56 -1.51 -7.88
CA ILE A 9 -15.21 -1.16 -8.35
C ILE A 9 -14.16 -1.72 -7.40
N PHE A 10 -14.33 -1.52 -6.10
CA PHE A 10 -13.43 -2.07 -5.09
C PHE A 10 -13.27 -3.59 -5.21
N GLN A 11 -14.38 -4.32 -5.33
CA GLN A 11 -14.35 -5.77 -5.50
C GLN A 11 -13.64 -6.21 -6.77
N LYS A 12 -13.81 -5.50 -7.89
CA LYS A 12 -13.09 -5.79 -9.14
C LYS A 12 -11.58 -5.64 -8.97
N ILE A 13 -11.11 -4.56 -8.35
CA ILE A 13 -9.69 -4.32 -8.08
C ILE A 13 -9.16 -5.38 -7.10
N TYR A 14 -9.91 -5.67 -6.04
CA TYR A 14 -9.57 -6.69 -5.05
C TYR A 14 -9.40 -8.08 -5.68
N HIS A 15 -10.35 -8.52 -6.48
CA HIS A 15 -10.27 -9.82 -7.17
C HIS A 15 -9.13 -9.86 -8.20
N CYS A 16 -8.85 -8.75 -8.87
CA CYS A 16 -7.69 -8.62 -9.73
C CYS A 16 -6.39 -8.85 -8.93
N ALA A 17 -6.26 -8.21 -7.78
CA ALA A 17 -5.10 -8.35 -6.90
C ALA A 17 -4.93 -9.79 -6.40
N ILE A 18 -6.00 -10.42 -5.89
CA ILE A 18 -5.97 -11.80 -5.35
C ILE A 18 -5.58 -12.83 -6.42
N ARG A 19 -5.99 -12.61 -7.68
CA ARG A 19 -5.70 -13.53 -8.80
C ARG A 19 -4.37 -13.25 -9.49
N SER A 20 -3.77 -12.12 -9.22
CA SER A 20 -2.48 -11.74 -9.81
C SER A 20 -1.32 -12.27 -8.96
N ASN A 21 -0.19 -12.57 -9.62
CA ASN A 21 1.03 -12.96 -8.92
C ASN A 21 1.76 -11.72 -8.39
N ILE A 22 1.11 -10.99 -7.49
CA ILE A 22 1.69 -9.82 -6.85
C ILE A 22 2.13 -10.14 -5.42
N ARG A 23 3.10 -9.38 -4.95
CA ARG A 23 3.47 -9.29 -3.55
C ARG A 23 3.36 -7.82 -3.14
N PHE A 24 3.07 -7.56 -1.88
CA PHE A 24 3.07 -6.20 -1.36
C PHE A 24 3.75 -6.14 0.01
N LYS A 25 4.23 -4.96 0.35
CA LYS A 25 4.62 -4.57 1.70
C LYS A 25 3.92 -3.28 2.02
N GLN A 26 3.34 -3.18 3.21
CA GLN A 26 2.74 -1.94 3.68
C GLN A 26 3.42 -1.48 4.96
N PHE A 27 3.51 -0.16 5.07
CA PHE A 27 4.04 0.52 6.24
C PHE A 27 2.94 1.40 6.82
N TYR A 28 2.74 1.31 8.11
CA TYR A 28 1.77 2.13 8.81
C TYR A 28 2.49 2.94 9.91
N PHE A 29 2.23 4.24 9.94
CA PHE A 29 2.79 5.16 10.92
C PHE A 29 1.67 5.99 11.51
N ASP A 30 1.52 5.98 12.83
CA ASP A 30 0.65 6.93 13.51
C ASP A 30 1.41 8.24 13.70
N LYS A 31 0.94 9.31 13.06
CA LYS A 31 1.58 10.64 13.15
C LYS A 31 1.70 11.18 14.57
N LYS A 32 0.84 10.71 15.48
CA LYS A 32 0.85 11.11 16.89
C LYS A 32 2.06 10.58 17.65
N GLU A 33 2.73 9.54 17.14
CA GLU A 33 3.93 8.96 17.76
C GLU A 33 5.21 9.77 17.47
N PHE A 34 5.12 10.80 16.61
CA PHE A 34 6.27 11.58 16.15
C PHE A 34 6.17 13.02 16.61
N SER A 35 7.28 13.57 17.13
CA SER A 35 7.35 14.96 17.59
C SER A 35 7.30 15.97 16.45
N ASN A 36 7.79 15.57 15.27
CA ASN A 36 7.83 16.43 14.09
C ASN A 36 7.88 15.62 12.79
N THR A 37 7.73 16.30 11.67
CA THR A 37 7.72 15.71 10.33
C THR A 37 9.07 15.08 9.96
N PHE A 38 10.18 15.60 10.47
CA PHE A 38 11.52 15.07 10.18
C PHE A 38 11.69 13.66 10.77
N GLU A 39 11.28 13.44 12.02
CA GLU A 39 11.31 12.10 12.64
C GLU A 39 10.46 11.10 11.88
N LEU A 40 9.26 11.48 11.47
CA LEU A 40 8.39 10.65 10.66
C LEU A 40 9.05 10.25 9.34
N ARG A 41 9.64 11.22 8.62
CA ARG A 41 10.34 10.95 7.34
C ARG A 41 11.54 10.02 7.54
N ALA A 42 12.34 10.26 8.57
CA ALA A 42 13.47 9.40 8.90
C ALA A 42 13.02 7.97 9.21
N ARG A 43 11.92 7.81 9.93
CA ARG A 43 11.35 6.49 10.24
C ARG A 43 10.83 5.78 8.98
N ILE A 44 10.13 6.49 8.10
CA ILE A 44 9.66 5.96 6.81
C ILE A 44 10.86 5.46 5.98
N ALA A 45 11.88 6.29 5.81
CA ALA A 45 13.09 5.94 5.06
C ALA A 45 13.78 4.70 5.64
N LYS A 46 13.92 4.64 6.97
CA LYS A 46 14.52 3.51 7.69
C LYS A 46 13.77 2.20 7.46
N GLU A 47 12.44 2.21 7.59
CA GLU A 47 11.63 1.00 7.41
C GLU A 47 11.66 0.48 5.97
N ILE A 48 11.63 1.38 4.98
CA ILE A 48 11.76 1.01 3.56
C ILE A 48 13.15 0.45 3.28
N SER A 49 14.21 1.09 3.78
CA SER A 49 15.60 0.60 3.65
C SER A 49 15.76 -0.79 4.24
N PHE A 50 15.25 -1.05 5.43
CA PHE A 50 15.29 -2.37 6.04
C PHE A 50 14.57 -3.42 5.19
N PHE A 51 13.40 -3.09 4.66
CA PHE A 51 12.68 -3.99 3.78
C PHE A 51 13.48 -4.31 2.51
N LEU A 52 14.07 -3.31 1.86
CA LEU A 52 14.88 -3.52 0.66
C LEU A 52 16.11 -4.39 0.94
N LYS A 53 16.76 -4.20 2.08
CA LYS A 53 17.90 -5.04 2.51
C LYS A 53 17.46 -6.49 2.79
N ASP A 54 16.36 -6.68 3.50
CA ASP A 54 15.81 -8.00 3.81
C ASP A 54 15.42 -8.78 2.55
N LYS A 55 14.87 -8.09 1.57
CA LYS A 55 14.41 -8.67 0.29
C LYS A 55 15.37 -8.46 -0.88
N TYR A 56 16.60 -8.06 -0.61
CA TYR A 56 17.57 -7.68 -1.64
C TYR A 56 17.73 -8.75 -2.73
N ASN A 57 17.96 -10.00 -2.35
CA ASN A 57 18.16 -11.09 -3.29
C ASN A 57 16.91 -11.37 -4.15
N GLU A 58 15.70 -11.29 -3.56
CA GLU A 58 14.46 -11.46 -4.30
C GLU A 58 14.26 -10.32 -5.30
N ILE A 59 14.46 -9.07 -4.86
CA ILE A 59 14.26 -7.87 -5.68
C ILE A 59 15.29 -7.80 -6.81
N THR A 60 16.54 -8.10 -6.56
CA THR A 60 17.62 -8.03 -7.55
C THR A 60 17.70 -9.25 -8.46
N SER A 61 16.88 -10.28 -8.24
CA SER A 61 16.75 -11.40 -9.17
C SER A 61 16.03 -11.06 -10.47
N PHE A 62 15.36 -9.91 -10.54
CA PHE A 62 14.72 -9.43 -11.76
C PHE A 62 15.70 -8.67 -12.64
N ASP A 63 15.61 -8.88 -13.95
CA ASP A 63 16.48 -8.20 -14.94
C ASP A 63 16.32 -6.69 -14.95
N LYS A 64 15.12 -6.20 -14.61
CA LYS A 64 14.79 -4.79 -14.56
C LYS A 64 13.85 -4.45 -13.42
N LEU A 65 14.21 -3.41 -12.66
CA LEU A 65 13.38 -2.83 -11.63
C LEU A 65 12.82 -1.49 -12.08
N ILE A 66 11.52 -1.32 -12.03
CA ILE A 66 10.84 -0.06 -12.34
C ILE A 66 10.01 0.35 -11.13
N LEU A 67 10.34 1.48 -10.55
CA LEU A 67 9.59 2.08 -9.45
C LEU A 67 8.54 3.04 -10.00
N TYR A 68 7.28 2.68 -9.84
CA TYR A 68 6.16 3.57 -10.11
C TYR A 68 5.69 4.23 -8.82
N TYR A 69 5.51 5.53 -8.81
CA TYR A 69 5.00 6.26 -7.67
C TYR A 69 3.96 7.31 -8.05
N ASP A 70 3.07 7.62 -7.09
CA ASP A 70 2.00 8.59 -7.29
C ASP A 70 2.53 10.01 -7.44
N ASN A 71 2.02 10.72 -8.43
CA ASN A 71 2.41 12.11 -8.73
C ASN A 71 2.03 13.12 -7.62
N GLY A 72 1.08 12.76 -6.75
CA GLY A 72 0.56 13.65 -5.71
C GLY A 72 1.43 13.75 -4.43
N GLN A 73 2.41 12.89 -4.23
CA GLN A 73 3.12 12.75 -2.94
C GLN A 73 4.62 13.02 -3.06
N LYS A 74 4.99 14.27 -3.36
CA LYS A 74 6.39 14.66 -3.60
C LYS A 74 7.36 14.26 -2.49
N GLU A 75 6.98 14.38 -1.23
CA GLU A 75 7.85 14.04 -0.09
C GLU A 75 8.14 12.55 -0.02
N ILE A 76 7.12 11.71 -0.19
CA ILE A 76 7.27 10.25 -0.24
C ILE A 76 8.11 9.84 -1.44
N ASN A 77 7.88 10.47 -2.60
CA ASN A 77 8.64 10.21 -3.80
C ASN A 77 10.13 10.52 -3.62
N ASN A 78 10.46 11.61 -2.94
CA ASN A 78 11.85 11.95 -2.61
C ASN A 78 12.50 10.90 -1.69
N ILE A 79 11.78 10.44 -0.67
CA ILE A 79 12.26 9.38 0.22
C ILE A 79 12.49 8.09 -0.59
N LEU A 80 11.53 7.68 -1.40
CA LEU A 80 11.64 6.49 -2.24
C LEU A 80 12.83 6.57 -3.20
N ASN A 81 12.98 7.68 -3.91
CA ASN A 81 14.11 7.89 -4.82
C ASN A 81 15.45 7.78 -4.09
N THR A 82 15.59 8.40 -2.93
CA THR A 82 16.82 8.38 -2.14
C THR A 82 17.14 6.97 -1.63
N VAL A 83 16.14 6.30 -1.04
CA VAL A 83 16.34 4.95 -0.48
C VAL A 83 16.62 3.92 -1.58
N PHE A 84 15.88 3.96 -2.69
CA PHE A 84 16.14 3.04 -3.82
C PHE A 84 17.49 3.29 -4.48
N ALA A 85 17.92 4.55 -4.65
CA ALA A 85 19.24 4.87 -5.17
C ALA A 85 20.38 4.42 -4.25
N THR A 86 20.14 4.43 -2.93
CA THR A 86 21.13 4.00 -1.93
C THR A 86 21.22 2.49 -1.82
N GLU A 87 20.10 1.78 -1.83
CA GLU A 87 20.03 0.34 -1.56
C GLU A 87 20.14 -0.53 -2.82
N LEU A 88 19.80 0.02 -3.98
CA LEU A 88 19.77 -0.73 -5.25
C LEU A 88 20.68 -0.08 -6.28
N SER A 89 21.56 -0.88 -6.89
CA SER A 89 22.55 -0.40 -7.87
C SER A 89 21.93 0.07 -9.19
N SER A 90 20.75 -0.43 -9.55
CA SER A 90 20.08 -0.10 -10.80
C SER A 90 18.57 -0.18 -10.66
N HIS A 91 17.89 0.90 -10.97
CA HIS A 91 16.43 0.96 -11.08
C HIS A 91 16.02 2.12 -11.98
N GLU A 92 14.80 2.03 -12.53
CA GLU A 92 14.15 3.09 -13.29
C GLU A 92 12.95 3.62 -12.50
N THR A 93 12.76 4.94 -12.46
CA THR A 93 11.61 5.56 -11.82
C THR A 93 10.66 6.15 -12.85
N ARG A 94 9.36 5.95 -12.63
CA ARG A 94 8.29 6.49 -13.48
C ARG A 94 7.17 7.06 -12.64
N LEU A 95 6.72 8.26 -12.97
CA LEU A 95 5.49 8.82 -12.41
C LEU A 95 4.29 8.08 -12.98
N ALA A 96 3.37 7.70 -12.10
CA ALA A 96 2.14 7.03 -12.47
C ALA A 96 0.93 7.87 -12.08
N PHE A 97 -0.04 7.95 -12.97
CA PHE A 97 -1.38 8.43 -12.62
C PHE A 97 -2.25 7.21 -12.32
N GLN A 98 -2.95 7.21 -11.18
CA GLN A 98 -3.78 6.06 -10.74
C GLN A 98 -4.75 5.55 -11.81
N LYS A 99 -5.33 6.47 -12.60
CA LYS A 99 -6.26 6.10 -13.68
C LYS A 99 -5.64 5.25 -14.78
N ASP A 100 -4.34 5.37 -15.00
CA ASP A 100 -3.62 4.75 -16.11
C ASP A 100 -2.92 3.45 -15.72
N TYR A 101 -2.71 3.22 -14.41
CA TYR A 101 -1.95 2.07 -13.91
C TYR A 101 -2.73 1.25 -12.88
N ARG A 102 -3.08 0.03 -13.24
CA ARG A 102 -3.84 -0.88 -12.35
C ARG A 102 -3.09 -1.22 -11.06
N LEU A 103 -1.76 -1.34 -11.10
CA LEU A 103 -0.95 -1.60 -9.90
C LEU A 103 -1.04 -0.45 -8.89
N SER A 104 -1.10 0.80 -9.35
CA SER A 104 -1.34 1.95 -8.47
C SER A 104 -2.72 1.90 -7.81
N GLN A 105 -3.76 1.47 -8.55
CA GLN A 105 -5.09 1.25 -7.98
C GLN A 105 -5.11 0.12 -6.94
N VAL A 106 -4.35 -0.94 -7.19
CA VAL A 106 -4.18 -2.05 -6.22
C VAL A 106 -3.46 -1.57 -4.97
N ALA A 107 -2.40 -0.79 -5.10
CA ALA A 107 -1.68 -0.22 -3.96
C ALA A 107 -2.60 0.67 -3.10
N ASP A 108 -3.38 1.55 -3.71
CA ASP A 108 -4.36 2.40 -3.02
C ASP A 108 -5.46 1.57 -2.32
N MET A 109 -5.95 0.53 -2.98
CA MET A 109 -6.91 -0.41 -2.40
C MET A 109 -6.34 -1.11 -1.17
N ILE A 110 -5.07 -1.56 -1.20
CA ILE A 110 -4.40 -2.20 -0.05
C ILE A 110 -4.26 -1.22 1.10
N CYS A 111 -3.88 0.03 0.84
CA CYS A 111 -3.83 1.09 1.86
C CYS A 111 -5.21 1.34 2.47
N THR A 112 -6.26 1.39 1.66
CA THR A 112 -7.65 1.52 2.13
C THR A 112 -8.05 0.35 3.04
N LEU A 113 -7.72 -0.88 2.67
CA LEU A 113 -7.98 -2.06 3.51
C LEU A 113 -7.28 -1.99 4.86
N LYS A 114 -6.05 -1.47 4.89
CA LYS A 114 -5.32 -1.28 6.16
C LYS A 114 -6.01 -0.29 7.08
N LEU A 115 -6.46 0.84 6.55
CA LEU A 115 -7.24 1.81 7.32
C LEU A 115 -8.57 1.23 7.81
N LEU A 116 -9.27 0.47 6.98
CA LEU A 116 -10.51 -0.22 7.36
C LEU A 116 -10.27 -1.27 8.46
N GLU A 117 -9.17 -2.02 8.39
CA GLU A 117 -8.77 -2.96 9.43
C GLU A 117 -8.58 -2.25 10.78
N ILE A 118 -7.83 -1.15 10.80
CA ILE A 118 -7.57 -0.36 12.00
C ILE A 118 -8.88 0.18 12.56
N ARG A 119 -9.71 0.80 11.73
CA ARG A 119 -11.02 1.34 12.15
C ARG A 119 -11.99 0.26 12.63
N ALA A 120 -11.99 -0.89 11.98
CA ALA A 120 -12.80 -2.03 12.38
C ALA A 120 -12.39 -2.56 13.77
N ASN A 121 -11.09 -2.66 14.03
CA ASN A 121 -10.57 -3.10 15.31
C ASN A 121 -10.82 -2.07 16.44
N ASN A 122 -10.79 -0.78 16.10
CA ASN A 122 -11.06 0.31 17.04
C ASN A 122 -12.56 0.66 17.16
N HIS A 123 -13.46 -0.13 16.54
CA HIS A 123 -14.90 0.12 16.51
C HIS A 123 -15.30 1.50 15.97
N SER A 124 -14.46 2.09 15.10
CA SER A 124 -14.60 3.46 14.57
C SER A 124 -15.01 3.52 13.09
N LEU A 125 -15.57 2.44 12.55
CA LEU A 125 -16.09 2.42 11.17
C LEU A 125 -17.22 3.44 11.00
N THR A 126 -17.11 4.27 9.97
CA THR A 126 -18.15 5.21 9.60
C THR A 126 -19.37 4.50 9.01
N ARG A 127 -20.52 5.20 8.95
CA ARG A 127 -21.74 4.69 8.32
C ARG A 127 -21.50 4.35 6.83
N SER A 128 -20.79 5.21 6.12
CA SER A 128 -20.47 4.99 4.71
C SER A 128 -19.57 3.77 4.50
N GLU A 129 -18.57 3.57 5.35
CA GLU A 129 -17.69 2.39 5.29
C GLU A 129 -18.46 1.11 5.54
N LYS A 130 -19.38 1.10 6.52
CA LYS A 130 -20.25 -0.05 6.78
C LYS A 130 -21.18 -0.36 5.62
N LEU A 131 -21.71 0.66 4.93
CA LEU A 131 -22.55 0.48 3.75
C LEU A 131 -21.76 -0.11 2.55
N ILE A 132 -20.51 0.31 2.36
CA ILE A 132 -19.68 -0.13 1.23
C ILE A 132 -19.05 -1.50 1.51
N PHE A 133 -18.46 -1.70 2.69
CA PHE A 133 -17.60 -2.85 3.00
C PHE A 133 -18.23 -3.87 3.95
N GLY A 134 -19.33 -3.51 4.60
CA GLY A 134 -19.98 -4.33 5.61
C GLY A 134 -19.45 -4.07 7.03
N ASN A 135 -19.76 -5.00 7.93
CA ASN A 135 -19.34 -4.91 9.32
C ASN A 135 -17.88 -5.38 9.53
N ARG A 136 -17.37 -5.23 10.76
CA ARG A 136 -16.02 -5.68 11.15
C ARG A 136 -15.70 -7.11 10.70
N ARG A 137 -16.64 -8.05 10.94
CA ARG A 137 -16.44 -9.47 10.58
C ARG A 137 -16.24 -9.66 9.10
N THR A 138 -17.07 -9.01 8.27
CA THR A 138 -16.97 -9.04 6.80
C THR A 138 -15.63 -8.47 6.33
N ILE A 139 -15.26 -7.28 6.82
CA ILE A 139 -14.00 -6.63 6.44
C ILE A 139 -12.80 -7.53 6.75
N ILE A 140 -12.73 -8.06 7.96
CA ILE A 140 -11.57 -8.87 8.39
C ILE A 140 -11.55 -10.22 7.67
N LYS A 141 -12.68 -10.93 7.60
CA LYS A 141 -12.73 -12.30 7.07
C LYS A 141 -12.61 -12.32 5.55
N ASP A 142 -13.35 -11.46 4.88
CA ASP A 142 -13.56 -11.58 3.44
C ASP A 142 -12.56 -10.75 2.63
N PHE A 143 -11.97 -9.71 3.22
CA PHE A 143 -10.99 -8.84 2.54
C PHE A 143 -9.60 -8.90 3.16
N VAL A 144 -9.47 -8.62 4.47
CA VAL A 144 -8.14 -8.46 5.10
C VAL A 144 -7.38 -9.78 5.17
N LYS A 145 -7.98 -10.84 5.67
CA LYS A 145 -7.31 -12.14 5.83
C LYS A 145 -6.80 -12.72 4.51
N PRO A 146 -7.60 -12.74 3.41
CA PRO A 146 -7.11 -13.28 2.15
C PRO A 146 -5.99 -12.45 1.53
N ILE A 147 -6.10 -11.11 1.53
CA ILE A 147 -5.07 -10.25 0.93
C ILE A 147 -3.74 -10.34 1.69
N LYS A 148 -3.75 -10.53 3.01
CA LYS A 148 -2.53 -10.70 3.81
C LYS A 148 -1.66 -11.89 3.41
N LYS A 149 -2.22 -12.86 2.70
CA LYS A 149 -1.43 -13.98 2.16
C LYS A 149 -0.45 -13.53 1.07
N LEU A 150 -0.69 -12.38 0.45
CA LEU A 150 0.16 -11.78 -0.57
C LEU A 150 1.21 -10.83 0.03
N GLU A 151 1.14 -10.55 1.33
CA GLU A 151 2.10 -9.67 1.99
C GLU A 151 3.47 -10.36 2.12
N TRP A 152 4.52 -9.64 1.78
CA TRP A 152 5.90 -10.07 2.06
C TRP A 152 6.11 -10.20 3.57
N LYS A 153 6.57 -11.35 3.96
CA LYS A 153 6.90 -11.66 5.36
C LYS A 153 8.27 -11.11 5.71
#